data_8ad61c246e0064e9d102b01a829df077
#
_entry.id   8ad61c246e0064e9d102b01a829df077
#
_cell.length_a   1.000
_cell.length_b   1.000
_cell.length_c   1.000
_cell.angle_alpha   90.00
_cell.angle_beta   90.00
_cell.angle_gamma   90.00
#
_symmetry.space_group_name_H-M   'P 1'
#
loop_
_entity.id
_entity.type
_entity.pdbx_description
1 polymer ?
#
loop_
_entity_poly.entity_id
_entity_poly.type
_entity_poly.pdbx_seq_one_letter_code
_entity_poly.pdbx_strand_id
1 'polypeptide(L)'
;MGWPLDAAEPIGTEASGRRQLQGVDWHRRNPACRRARMVAHGRDRQVRGLGEREAVRAVRAATAVGLLVLAVVLAVAGYDLLQRRHAILRNFPIIGHLRYLLEAVGPELRQYIVTSNTEERPFSRDQRRWVYTSAKGSNTYFGFGTDNEVEQASNYLIVDQATFPLPRPAAEVNDLPCAKVMGAARGRRHVFRPPSVVNVSAMSYGSLSGRAVEALNRGCASAGCLHNTGEGGLTPAHRFGGELVLQIGTGYFGCRGPDGRFDLDRLAEVAASAPVRAIEIKLSQGAKPGLGGVLAAAKVTSEVAQLRGVPVGRDCVSPSAHTAFSDADSLLDFVEGIAAATGLPVGVKSAVGELGFWQELTRLMRDTGRGVDFVTIDGGEGGTGAAPLAFSDHVALPFKIGMSRVYGVFAHAGLAEDVVFAGSGKLGLPDNALFAMALGCDLINVEREAMLVIGCIQAQRCHTGRCPAGVATQSPWLARGLDPASKAERLASYVANLRHELLQLAHACGEPHPALVTTERLEILDGHYGAARATEVFGYEPGWGLPSAADCAQLRQLMGRQSVAA
;
A
#
# COMPACT_ATOMS: atom_id res chain seq x y z
N MET A 1 23.57 3.55 29.83
CA MET A 1 23.99 2.54 30.82
C MET A 1 25.07 1.72 30.17
N GLY A 2 26.32 1.92 30.66
CA GLY A 2 27.50 1.35 30.08
C GLY A 2 27.73 -0.10 30.53
N TRP A 3 28.31 -0.86 29.67
CA TRP A 3 28.88 -2.17 29.97
C TRP A 3 30.35 -2.00 30.25
N PRO A 4 30.95 -2.69 31.24
CA PRO A 4 32.36 -2.55 31.60
C PRO A 4 33.27 -3.40 30.70
N LEU A 5 34.41 -2.81 30.34
CA LEU A 5 35.55 -3.47 29.76
C LEU A 5 36.35 -4.15 30.91
N ASP A 6 36.49 -5.45 30.85
CA ASP A 6 37.44 -6.15 31.73
C ASP A 6 38.78 -6.38 31.02
N ALA A 7 39.81 -6.15 31.81
CA ALA A 7 41.21 -6.10 31.46
C ALA A 7 41.81 -7.50 31.27
N ALA A 8 42.74 -7.64 30.34
CA ALA A 8 43.67 -8.76 30.25
C ALA A 8 45.02 -8.35 30.84
N GLU A 9 45.44 -9.07 31.85
CA GLU A 9 46.78 -8.97 32.45
C GLU A 9 47.88 -9.59 31.58
N PRO A 10 49.12 -9.13 31.68
CA PRO A 10 50.25 -9.66 30.92
C PRO A 10 51.00 -10.78 31.68
N ILE A 11 51.38 -11.83 30.99
CA ILE A 11 52.23 -12.90 31.51
C ILE A 11 53.71 -12.58 31.21
N GLY A 12 54.49 -12.72 32.25
CA GLY A 12 55.86 -12.28 32.40
C GLY A 12 56.92 -13.04 31.61
N THR A 13 58.01 -12.31 31.48
CA THR A 13 59.34 -12.72 31.03
C THR A 13 60.04 -13.53 32.10
N GLU A 14 60.64 -14.66 31.74
CA GLU A 14 61.81 -15.19 32.49
C GLU A 14 62.94 -15.58 31.56
N ALA A 15 64.11 -15.20 32.00
CA ALA A 15 65.40 -15.29 31.33
C ALA A 15 66.17 -16.55 31.74
N SER A 16 67.21 -16.79 31.00
CA SER A 16 68.50 -17.38 31.32
C SER A 16 68.77 -18.83 30.94
N GLY A 17 69.90 -19.03 30.36
CA GLY A 17 70.59 -20.32 30.27
C GLY A 17 71.55 -20.46 29.10
N ARG A 18 72.64 -19.69 29.10
CA ARG A 18 73.86 -19.98 28.27
C ARG A 18 74.48 -21.31 28.70
N ARG A 19 74.65 -22.25 27.75
CA ARG A 19 75.78 -23.23 27.79
C ARG A 19 76.41 -23.29 26.43
N GLN A 20 77.70 -22.91 26.42
CA GLN A 20 78.67 -23.20 25.38
C GLN A 20 78.94 -24.70 25.36
N LEU A 21 78.88 -25.32 24.20
CA LEU A 21 79.59 -26.55 23.91
C LEU A 21 80.33 -26.39 22.60
N GLN A 22 81.65 -26.47 22.72
CA GLN A 22 82.57 -26.63 21.62
C GLN A 22 82.30 -27.98 20.91
N GLY A 23 82.24 -27.98 19.61
CA GLY A 23 82.00 -29.22 18.83
C GLY A 23 82.47 -29.07 17.39
N VAL A 24 83.70 -29.32 17.21
CA VAL A 24 84.42 -30.01 16.11
C VAL A 24 83.79 -29.89 14.69
N ASP A 25 84.57 -29.28 13.83
CA ASP A 25 84.42 -29.03 12.40
C ASP A 25 84.54 -30.35 11.58
N TRP A 26 83.36 -30.98 11.28
CA TRP A 26 83.25 -32.25 10.54
C TRP A 26 82.72 -32.12 9.07
N HIS A 27 82.46 -30.92 8.58
CA HIS A 27 81.78 -30.72 7.30
C HIS A 27 82.63 -30.29 6.11
N ARG A 28 84.00 -30.34 6.22
CA ARG A 28 84.81 -29.85 5.09
C ARG A 28 85.19 -30.91 4.01
N ARG A 29 84.84 -32.19 4.15
CA ARG A 29 85.29 -33.21 3.18
C ARG A 29 84.20 -34.20 2.68
N ASN A 30 83.02 -33.69 2.29
CA ASN A 30 82.06 -34.60 1.62
C ASN A 30 81.55 -34.00 0.28
N PRO A 31 81.83 -34.63 -0.91
CA PRO A 31 81.45 -34.14 -2.23
C PRO A 31 79.91 -34.05 -2.44
N ALA A 32 79.16 -34.84 -1.67
CA ALA A 32 77.70 -34.81 -1.71
C ALA A 32 77.08 -33.50 -1.17
N CYS A 33 77.76 -32.88 -0.18
CA CYS A 33 77.35 -31.59 0.39
C CYS A 33 77.49 -30.40 -0.59
N ARG A 34 78.49 -30.47 -1.52
CA ARG A 34 78.72 -29.42 -2.52
C ARG A 34 77.61 -29.43 -3.58
N ARG A 35 77.10 -30.62 -4.01
CA ARG A 35 76.00 -30.71 -4.97
C ARG A 35 74.66 -30.25 -4.34
N ALA A 36 74.40 -30.59 -3.09
CA ALA A 36 73.18 -30.15 -2.40
C ALA A 36 73.12 -28.61 -2.21
N ARG A 37 74.28 -27.95 -1.89
CA ARG A 37 74.34 -26.49 -1.81
C ARG A 37 74.17 -25.79 -3.16
N MET A 38 74.69 -26.33 -4.27
CA MET A 38 74.50 -25.72 -5.57
C MET A 38 73.06 -25.84 -6.03
N VAL A 39 72.39 -26.97 -5.75
CA VAL A 39 70.95 -27.16 -6.11
C VAL A 39 70.04 -26.29 -5.21
N ALA A 40 70.38 -26.16 -3.91
CA ALA A 40 69.65 -25.28 -3.01
C ALA A 40 69.79 -23.79 -3.40
N HIS A 41 71.02 -23.35 -3.75
CA HIS A 41 71.24 -21.96 -4.22
C HIS A 41 70.60 -21.68 -5.59
N GLY A 42 70.55 -22.67 -6.48
CA GLY A 42 69.84 -22.54 -7.76
C GLY A 42 68.30 -22.41 -7.58
N ARG A 43 67.72 -23.22 -6.69
CA ARG A 43 66.30 -23.12 -6.36
C ARG A 43 65.96 -21.82 -5.66
N ASP A 44 66.78 -21.35 -4.70
CA ASP A 44 66.52 -20.10 -3.96
C ASP A 44 66.60 -18.88 -4.91
N ARG A 45 67.51 -18.85 -5.87
CA ARG A 45 67.55 -17.80 -6.91
C ARG A 45 66.36 -17.87 -7.87
N GLN A 46 65.87 -19.06 -8.21
CA GLN A 46 64.73 -19.23 -9.12
C GLN A 46 63.43 -18.84 -8.43
N VAL A 47 63.25 -19.16 -7.13
CA VAL A 47 62.08 -18.77 -6.33
C VAL A 47 62.12 -17.27 -6.04
N ARG A 48 63.28 -16.66 -5.73
CA ARG A 48 63.38 -15.19 -5.58
C ARG A 48 63.12 -14.45 -6.88
N GLY A 49 63.59 -14.96 -8.03
CA GLY A 49 63.34 -14.36 -9.34
C GLY A 49 61.86 -14.46 -9.79
N LEU A 50 61.13 -15.51 -9.36
CA LEU A 50 59.70 -15.65 -9.60
C LEU A 50 58.90 -14.67 -8.72
N GLY A 51 59.24 -14.55 -7.40
CA GLY A 51 58.64 -13.60 -6.49
C GLY A 51 58.86 -12.12 -6.90
N GLU A 52 60.08 -11.79 -7.38
CA GLU A 52 60.35 -10.43 -7.90
C GLU A 52 59.57 -10.12 -9.18
N ARG A 53 59.38 -11.07 -10.06
CA ARG A 53 58.58 -10.90 -11.29
C ARG A 53 57.10 -10.75 -10.98
N GLU A 54 56.55 -11.49 -10.01
CA GLU A 54 55.17 -11.35 -9.55
C GLU A 54 54.96 -10.02 -8.84
N ALA A 55 55.86 -9.59 -7.98
CA ALA A 55 55.84 -8.30 -7.32
C ALA A 55 55.88 -7.14 -8.33
N VAL A 56 56.77 -7.22 -9.34
CA VAL A 56 56.83 -6.22 -10.43
C VAL A 56 55.56 -6.22 -11.28
N ARG A 57 54.94 -7.40 -11.55
CA ARG A 57 53.64 -7.46 -12.23
C ARG A 57 52.52 -6.84 -11.40
N ALA A 58 52.48 -7.14 -10.11
CA ALA A 58 51.50 -6.56 -9.19
C ALA A 58 51.62 -5.02 -9.11
N VAL A 59 52.86 -4.51 -8.98
CA VAL A 59 53.13 -3.07 -8.99
C VAL A 59 52.71 -2.43 -10.33
N ARG A 60 53.07 -3.05 -11.46
CA ARG A 60 52.65 -2.54 -12.79
C ARG A 60 51.13 -2.55 -12.94
N ALA A 61 50.46 -3.61 -12.50
CA ALA A 61 49.00 -3.68 -12.50
C ALA A 61 48.37 -2.60 -11.62
N ALA A 62 48.88 -2.42 -10.40
CA ALA A 62 48.42 -1.36 -9.50
C ALA A 62 48.65 0.05 -10.08
N THR A 63 49.83 0.28 -10.71
CA THR A 63 50.13 1.53 -11.39
C THR A 63 49.19 1.76 -12.60
N ALA A 64 48.93 0.73 -13.39
CA ALA A 64 48.01 0.83 -14.53
C ALA A 64 46.58 1.14 -14.08
N VAL A 65 46.09 0.50 -13.01
CA VAL A 65 44.81 0.81 -12.38
C VAL A 65 44.78 2.23 -11.84
N GLY A 66 45.83 2.68 -11.17
CA GLY A 66 45.94 4.05 -10.65
C GLY A 66 45.91 5.11 -11.77
N LEU A 67 46.61 4.86 -12.88
CA LEU A 67 46.60 5.73 -14.04
C LEU A 67 45.22 5.76 -14.72
N LEU A 68 44.53 4.63 -14.82
CA LEU A 68 43.16 4.54 -15.35
C LEU A 68 42.20 5.33 -14.47
N VAL A 69 42.26 5.16 -13.16
CA VAL A 69 41.40 5.93 -12.23
C VAL A 69 41.68 7.43 -12.35
N LEU A 70 42.94 7.83 -12.43
CA LEU A 70 43.32 9.25 -12.62
C LEU A 70 42.79 9.78 -13.95
N ALA A 71 42.89 9.02 -15.03
CA ALA A 71 42.36 9.42 -16.34
C ALA A 71 40.83 9.60 -16.32
N VAL A 72 40.10 8.71 -15.65
CA VAL A 72 38.65 8.81 -15.47
C VAL A 72 38.31 10.07 -14.65
N VAL A 73 39.00 10.30 -13.54
CA VAL A 73 38.80 11.50 -12.69
C VAL A 73 39.04 12.77 -13.46
N LEU A 74 40.12 12.85 -14.26
CA LEU A 74 40.42 14.01 -15.09
C LEU A 74 39.38 14.22 -16.21
N ALA A 75 38.90 13.13 -16.82
CA ALA A 75 37.84 13.20 -17.82
C ALA A 75 36.52 13.72 -17.24
N VAL A 76 36.13 13.26 -16.03
CA VAL A 76 34.95 13.77 -15.32
C VAL A 76 35.14 15.23 -14.96
N ALA A 77 36.30 15.62 -14.42
CA ALA A 77 36.58 17.02 -14.09
C ALA A 77 36.53 17.93 -15.34
N GLY A 78 37.11 17.47 -16.47
CA GLY A 78 37.05 18.18 -17.74
C GLY A 78 35.62 18.35 -18.25
N TYR A 79 34.81 17.30 -18.19
CA TYR A 79 33.40 17.35 -18.52
C TYR A 79 32.65 18.34 -17.63
N ASP A 80 32.86 18.30 -16.31
CA ASP A 80 32.18 19.18 -15.35
C ASP A 80 32.49 20.65 -15.63
N LEU A 81 33.73 20.99 -15.97
CA LEU A 81 34.14 22.36 -16.31
C LEU A 81 33.54 22.85 -17.62
N LEU A 82 33.40 21.97 -18.60
CA LEU A 82 32.94 22.35 -19.96
C LEU A 82 31.41 22.37 -20.07
N GLN A 83 30.70 21.52 -19.32
CA GLN A 83 29.24 21.47 -19.35
C GLN A 83 28.62 22.80 -18.84
N ARG A 84 27.41 23.15 -19.35
CA ARG A 84 26.71 24.42 -19.02
C ARG A 84 25.38 24.20 -18.27
N ARG A 85 25.00 22.94 -18.01
CA ARG A 85 23.70 22.60 -17.44
C ARG A 85 23.66 22.71 -15.92
N HIS A 86 24.76 22.39 -15.26
CA HIS A 86 24.84 22.30 -13.80
C HIS A 86 25.93 23.23 -13.24
N ALA A 87 25.52 24.38 -12.70
CA ALA A 87 26.43 25.39 -12.17
C ALA A 87 27.32 24.85 -11.04
N ILE A 88 26.76 23.97 -10.17
CA ILE A 88 27.50 23.39 -9.04
C ILE A 88 28.63 22.48 -9.51
N LEU A 89 28.38 21.59 -10.50
CA LEU A 89 29.44 20.73 -11.05
C LEU A 89 30.52 21.56 -11.73
N ARG A 90 30.15 22.64 -12.40
CA ARG A 90 31.10 23.53 -13.05
C ARG A 90 31.99 24.30 -12.06
N ASN A 91 31.42 24.73 -10.92
CA ASN A 91 32.15 25.46 -9.88
C ASN A 91 32.96 24.53 -8.97
N PHE A 92 32.48 23.32 -8.78
CA PHE A 92 33.08 22.30 -7.89
C PHE A 92 33.16 20.95 -8.62
N PRO A 93 34.08 20.82 -9.62
CA PRO A 93 34.25 19.59 -10.37
C PRO A 93 34.48 18.40 -9.44
N ILE A 94 33.95 17.23 -9.79
CA ILE A 94 34.03 15.97 -9.01
C ILE A 94 33.29 16.06 -7.69
N ILE A 95 33.64 16.99 -6.79
CA ILE A 95 33.03 17.12 -5.44
C ILE A 95 31.55 17.46 -5.55
N GLY A 96 31.14 18.23 -6.56
CA GLY A 96 29.75 18.57 -6.83
C GLY A 96 28.84 17.35 -7.05
N HIS A 97 29.38 16.24 -7.55
CA HIS A 97 28.62 14.98 -7.70
C HIS A 97 28.18 14.39 -6.37
N LEU A 98 28.92 14.64 -5.25
CA LEU A 98 28.50 14.18 -3.91
C LEU A 98 27.14 14.79 -3.52
N ARG A 99 26.91 16.06 -3.85
CA ARG A 99 25.62 16.70 -3.61
C ARG A 99 24.49 15.96 -4.33
N TYR A 100 24.66 15.67 -5.63
CA TYR A 100 23.62 14.95 -6.40
C TYR A 100 23.44 13.51 -5.92
N LEU A 101 24.51 12.87 -5.46
CA LEU A 101 24.42 11.57 -4.81
C LEU A 101 23.58 11.65 -3.52
N LEU A 102 23.84 12.64 -2.66
CA LEU A 102 23.06 12.85 -1.43
C LEU A 102 21.61 13.23 -1.74
N GLU A 103 21.36 14.04 -2.77
CA GLU A 103 20.00 14.34 -3.23
C GLU A 103 19.28 13.07 -3.76
N ALA A 104 19.99 12.19 -4.45
CA ALA A 104 19.42 10.95 -4.98
C ALA A 104 19.10 9.93 -3.88
N VAL A 105 19.92 9.86 -2.84
CA VAL A 105 19.78 8.92 -1.69
C VAL A 105 19.01 9.56 -0.53
N GLY A 106 18.93 10.88 -0.52
CA GLY A 106 18.32 11.67 0.56
C GLY A 106 16.89 11.23 0.96
N PRO A 107 15.97 10.98 0.00
CA PRO A 107 14.63 10.51 0.33
C PRO A 107 14.62 9.20 1.12
N GLU A 108 15.47 8.24 0.73
CA GLU A 108 15.59 6.96 1.43
C GLU A 108 16.22 7.13 2.82
N LEU A 109 17.27 7.97 2.95
CA LEU A 109 17.88 8.26 4.25
C LEU A 109 16.88 8.94 5.18
N ARG A 110 16.13 9.92 4.69
CA ARG A 110 15.10 10.60 5.47
C ARG A 110 14.02 9.61 5.93
N GLN A 111 13.52 8.78 5.01
CA GLN A 111 12.43 7.86 5.27
C GLN A 111 12.79 6.76 6.29
N TYR A 112 14.03 6.24 6.26
CA TYR A 112 14.40 5.06 7.06
C TYR A 112 15.25 5.36 8.28
N ILE A 113 15.93 6.52 8.34
CA ILE A 113 16.92 6.83 9.37
C ILE A 113 16.59 8.10 10.14
N VAL A 114 16.20 9.18 9.44
CA VAL A 114 16.09 10.52 10.03
C VAL A 114 14.68 10.86 10.51
N THR A 115 13.65 10.22 9.95
CA THR A 115 12.26 10.55 10.27
C THR A 115 11.86 10.03 11.65
N SER A 116 11.09 10.83 12.39
CA SER A 116 10.46 10.43 13.66
C SER A 116 9.42 9.32 13.44
N ASN A 117 9.02 8.65 14.52
CA ASN A 117 8.07 7.54 14.45
C ASN A 117 6.68 7.95 13.94
N THR A 118 6.27 9.20 14.19
CA THR A 118 4.89 9.69 14.01
C THR A 118 4.74 10.67 12.84
N GLU A 119 5.78 11.39 12.43
CA GLU A 119 5.68 12.52 11.49
C GLU A 119 5.79 12.16 10.01
N GLU A 120 6.27 10.97 9.67
CA GLU A 120 6.45 10.59 8.26
C GLU A 120 5.11 10.49 7.52
N ARG A 121 5.11 10.92 6.25
CA ARG A 121 3.95 10.90 5.35
C ARG A 121 4.23 10.03 4.11
N PRO A 122 3.22 9.39 3.52
CA PRO A 122 1.79 9.33 3.93
C PRO A 122 1.52 8.39 5.12
N PHE A 123 2.39 7.41 5.40
CA PHE A 123 2.31 6.52 6.56
C PHE A 123 3.53 6.72 7.44
N SER A 124 3.28 6.94 8.73
CA SER A 124 4.34 7.04 9.73
C SER A 124 5.07 5.69 9.89
N ARG A 125 6.23 5.72 10.54
CA ARG A 125 6.99 4.51 10.83
C ARG A 125 6.18 3.52 11.66
N ASP A 126 5.43 3.99 12.66
CA ASP A 126 4.63 3.13 13.53
C ASP A 126 3.42 2.57 12.80
N GLN A 127 2.74 3.35 11.95
CA GLN A 127 1.68 2.84 11.08
C GLN A 127 2.19 1.73 10.16
N ARG A 128 3.35 1.91 9.52
CA ARG A 128 3.96 0.86 8.69
C ARG A 128 4.39 -0.36 9.51
N ARG A 129 4.93 -0.16 10.70
CA ARG A 129 5.31 -1.24 11.61
C ARG A 129 4.08 -2.09 11.95
N TRP A 130 2.97 -1.46 12.31
CA TRP A 130 1.72 -2.18 12.58
C TRP A 130 1.27 -3.00 11.36
N VAL A 131 1.24 -2.39 10.16
CA VAL A 131 0.87 -3.08 8.91
C VAL A 131 1.79 -4.26 8.63
N TYR A 132 3.11 -4.10 8.76
CA TYR A 132 4.07 -5.16 8.48
C TYR A 132 4.04 -6.30 9.51
N THR A 133 3.83 -6.01 10.79
CA THR A 133 3.70 -7.03 11.83
C THR A 133 2.41 -7.80 11.68
N SER A 134 1.29 -7.13 11.42
CA SER A 134 -0.01 -7.75 11.12
C SER A 134 0.08 -8.68 9.91
N ALA A 135 0.74 -8.23 8.84
CA ALA A 135 0.95 -9.04 7.64
C ALA A 135 1.78 -10.30 7.87
N LYS A 136 2.65 -10.30 8.88
CA LYS A 136 3.50 -11.44 9.21
C LYS A 136 2.87 -12.38 10.27
N GLY A 137 1.69 -12.06 10.76
CA GLY A 137 1.09 -12.76 11.90
C GLY A 137 1.92 -12.63 13.19
N SER A 138 2.74 -11.55 13.28
CA SER A 138 3.57 -11.28 14.43
C SER A 138 2.80 -10.45 15.46
N ASN A 139 3.27 -10.46 16.71
CA ASN A 139 2.68 -9.65 17.77
C ASN A 139 2.71 -8.16 17.43
N THR A 140 1.54 -7.50 17.44
CA THR A 140 1.35 -6.06 17.18
C THR A 140 1.46 -5.20 18.43
N TYR A 141 1.68 -5.77 19.62
CA TYR A 141 1.74 -5.03 20.88
C TYR A 141 2.98 -4.15 20.97
N PHE A 142 2.79 -2.97 21.55
CA PHE A 142 3.84 -2.01 21.87
C PHE A 142 4.04 -1.98 23.39
N GLY A 143 5.30 -1.97 23.84
CA GLY A 143 5.65 -1.84 25.25
C GLY A 143 5.60 -0.37 25.72
N PHE A 144 5.54 -0.15 27.03
CA PHE A 144 5.49 1.14 27.73
C PHE A 144 4.21 1.97 27.57
N GLY A 145 3.33 1.67 26.63
CA GLY A 145 2.17 2.48 26.31
C GLY A 145 2.40 3.39 25.11
N THR A 146 1.69 4.51 25.02
CA THR A 146 1.82 5.45 23.90
C THR A 146 3.13 6.23 23.93
N ASP A 147 3.75 6.43 22.78
CA ASP A 147 4.82 7.40 22.53
C ASP A 147 4.34 8.62 21.71
N ASN A 148 3.01 8.71 21.49
CA ASN A 148 2.38 9.87 20.88
C ASN A 148 2.12 10.97 21.90
N GLU A 149 2.25 12.23 21.47
CA GLU A 149 1.89 13.41 22.26
C GLU A 149 0.37 13.60 22.26
N VAL A 150 -0.36 12.79 23.02
CA VAL A 150 -1.83 12.75 22.97
C VAL A 150 -2.45 14.02 23.51
N GLU A 151 -1.91 14.55 24.63
CA GLU A 151 -2.50 15.71 25.33
C GLU A 151 -2.46 17.02 24.51
N GLN A 152 -1.47 17.18 23.64
CA GLN A 152 -1.26 18.39 22.85
C GLN A 152 -1.55 18.19 21.35
N ALA A 153 -2.00 17.01 20.95
CA ALA A 153 -2.27 16.69 19.55
C ALA A 153 -3.63 17.24 19.12
N SER A 154 -3.64 18.17 18.17
CA SER A 154 -4.89 18.61 17.53
C SER A 154 -5.43 17.53 16.59
N ASN A 155 -6.76 17.40 16.54
CA ASN A 155 -7.47 16.41 15.72
C ASN A 155 -7.12 14.96 16.05
N TYR A 156 -6.67 14.69 17.27
CA TYR A 156 -6.42 13.34 17.75
C TYR A 156 -7.73 12.65 18.08
N LEU A 157 -7.90 11.43 17.61
CA LEU A 157 -9.10 10.65 17.82
C LEU A 157 -9.00 9.84 19.11
N ILE A 158 -10.00 9.97 19.97
CA ILE A 158 -10.21 9.13 21.15
C ILE A 158 -11.48 8.30 20.94
N VAL A 159 -11.43 7.05 21.37
CA VAL A 159 -12.58 6.13 21.39
C VAL A 159 -13.04 5.98 22.83
N ASP A 160 -14.29 6.36 23.11
CA ASP A 160 -14.89 6.27 24.45
C ASP A 160 -15.23 4.82 24.80
N GLN A 161 -14.46 4.26 25.69
CA GLN A 161 -14.72 2.93 26.22
C GLN A 161 -15.97 2.87 27.09
N ALA A 162 -16.66 1.73 27.10
CA ALA A 162 -17.71 1.44 28.07
C ALA A 162 -17.07 1.07 29.42
N THR A 163 -17.68 1.49 30.53
CA THR A 163 -17.27 1.07 31.89
C THR A 163 -17.37 -0.47 32.05
N PHE A 164 -18.35 -1.05 31.39
CA PHE A 164 -18.57 -2.50 31.35
C PHE A 164 -18.49 -2.99 29.90
N PRO A 165 -17.29 -3.20 29.37
CA PRO A 165 -17.11 -3.64 27.99
C PRO A 165 -17.57 -5.08 27.77
N LEU A 166 -17.73 -5.47 26.51
CA LEU A 166 -17.93 -6.88 26.19
C LEU A 166 -16.63 -7.68 26.44
N PRO A 167 -16.72 -9.01 26.69
CA PRO A 167 -15.55 -9.86 26.77
C PRO A 167 -14.67 -9.74 25.53
N ARG A 168 -13.37 -9.90 25.72
CA ARG A 168 -12.44 -9.92 24.60
C ARG A 168 -12.85 -11.01 23.60
N PRO A 169 -12.92 -10.71 22.28
CA PRO A 169 -13.24 -11.73 21.29
C PRO A 169 -12.16 -12.83 21.29
N ALA A 170 -12.55 -14.08 21.10
CA ALA A 170 -11.61 -15.17 20.95
C ALA A 170 -10.72 -14.96 19.70
N ALA A 171 -9.50 -15.47 19.73
CA ALA A 171 -8.52 -15.24 18.65
C ALA A 171 -8.99 -15.81 17.29
N GLU A 172 -9.81 -16.85 17.31
CA GLU A 172 -10.38 -17.50 16.13
C GLU A 172 -11.54 -16.73 15.52
N VAL A 173 -12.20 -15.84 16.30
CA VAL A 173 -13.33 -15.03 15.83
C VAL A 173 -12.79 -13.82 15.10
N ASN A 174 -12.80 -13.90 13.78
CA ASN A 174 -12.40 -12.79 12.91
C ASN A 174 -13.33 -12.59 11.70
N ASP A 175 -14.48 -13.27 11.68
CA ASP A 175 -15.53 -13.02 10.71
C ASP A 175 -16.29 -11.76 11.09
N LEU A 176 -16.25 -10.78 10.22
CA LEU A 176 -16.87 -9.48 10.44
C LEU A 176 -17.66 -9.09 9.19
N PRO A 177 -18.92 -9.61 9.07
CA PRO A 177 -19.74 -9.42 7.87
C PRO A 177 -20.26 -7.99 7.78
N CYS A 178 -20.57 -7.54 6.57
CA CYS A 178 -21.27 -6.28 6.33
C CYS A 178 -22.65 -6.28 7.03
N ALA A 179 -23.04 -5.16 7.60
CA ALA A 179 -24.34 -5.02 8.26
C ALA A 179 -25.49 -5.15 7.23
N LYS A 180 -25.35 -4.55 6.06
CA LYS A 180 -26.37 -4.51 5.00
C LYS A 180 -26.17 -5.58 3.94
N VAL A 181 -27.24 -5.91 3.22
CA VAL A 181 -27.22 -6.77 2.04
C VAL A 181 -27.20 -5.90 0.80
N MET A 182 -26.12 -5.97 0.03
CA MET A 182 -25.91 -5.16 -1.17
C MET A 182 -26.94 -5.53 -2.26
N GLY A 183 -27.63 -4.54 -2.80
CA GLY A 183 -28.66 -4.70 -3.82
C GLY A 183 -30.05 -5.07 -3.30
N ALA A 184 -30.23 -5.34 -2.00
CA ALA A 184 -31.50 -5.78 -1.44
C ALA A 184 -32.59 -4.70 -1.51
N ALA A 185 -32.29 -3.45 -1.18
CA ALA A 185 -33.23 -2.34 -1.19
C ALA A 185 -33.86 -2.09 -2.58
N ARG A 186 -33.15 -2.47 -3.65
CA ARG A 186 -33.61 -2.30 -5.05
C ARG A 186 -34.00 -3.60 -5.72
N GLY A 187 -34.09 -4.72 -4.98
CA GLY A 187 -34.53 -6.01 -5.51
C GLY A 187 -33.65 -6.55 -6.64
N ARG A 188 -32.32 -6.33 -6.58
CA ARG A 188 -31.41 -6.87 -7.59
C ARG A 188 -31.46 -8.40 -7.60
N ARG A 189 -31.28 -9.04 -8.77
CA ARG A 189 -31.36 -10.52 -8.88
C ARG A 189 -30.28 -11.25 -8.09
N HIS A 190 -29.08 -10.67 -7.98
CA HIS A 190 -27.91 -11.27 -7.34
C HIS A 190 -27.48 -10.45 -6.13
N VAL A 191 -28.37 -10.32 -5.15
CA VAL A 191 -28.06 -9.69 -3.86
C VAL A 191 -27.06 -10.53 -3.08
N PHE A 192 -26.17 -9.89 -2.31
CA PHE A 192 -25.28 -10.62 -1.43
C PHE A 192 -24.87 -9.78 -0.22
N ARG A 193 -24.56 -10.44 0.87
CA ARG A 193 -23.95 -9.81 2.03
C ARG A 193 -22.43 -9.98 1.94
N PRO A 194 -21.63 -8.91 1.82
CA PRO A 194 -20.18 -9.02 1.89
C PRO A 194 -19.76 -9.71 3.19
N PRO A 195 -18.94 -10.79 3.10
CA PRO A 195 -18.56 -11.56 4.30
C PRO A 195 -17.54 -10.83 5.18
N SER A 196 -16.94 -9.76 4.67
CA SER A 196 -15.94 -8.95 5.35
C SER A 196 -16.24 -7.46 5.21
N VAL A 197 -16.16 -6.72 6.33
CA VAL A 197 -16.19 -5.25 6.30
C VAL A 197 -14.89 -4.68 5.71
N VAL A 198 -13.76 -5.42 5.75
CA VAL A 198 -12.47 -5.02 5.21
C VAL A 198 -12.26 -5.66 3.84
N ASN A 199 -12.06 -4.85 2.80
CA ASN A 199 -11.92 -5.30 1.42
C ASN A 199 -10.77 -4.60 0.72
N VAL A 200 -10.24 -5.18 -0.37
CA VAL A 200 -9.15 -4.58 -1.15
C VAL A 200 -9.71 -3.63 -2.19
N SER A 201 -9.27 -2.38 -2.11
CA SER A 201 -9.66 -1.26 -2.97
C SER A 201 -9.20 -1.43 -4.41
N ALA A 202 -9.72 -0.56 -5.27
CA ALA A 202 -9.47 -0.51 -6.71
C ALA A 202 -8.01 -0.19 -7.05
N MET A 203 -7.28 -1.16 -7.57
CA MET A 203 -5.89 -1.02 -8.04
C MET A 203 -5.73 -1.69 -9.40
N SER A 204 -5.63 -0.86 -10.45
CA SER A 204 -5.65 -1.33 -11.83
C SER A 204 -4.45 -2.20 -12.19
N TYR A 205 -4.68 -3.30 -12.92
CA TYR A 205 -3.64 -4.00 -13.67
C TYR A 205 -2.96 -3.05 -14.65
N GLY A 206 -1.63 -3.11 -14.72
CA GLY A 206 -0.83 -2.13 -15.45
C GLY A 206 -0.27 -1.03 -14.54
N SER A 207 -1.03 -0.51 -13.59
CA SER A 207 -0.48 0.28 -12.47
C SER A 207 0.29 -0.61 -11.51
N LEU A 208 -0.29 -1.74 -11.12
CA LEU A 208 0.38 -2.84 -10.42
C LEU A 208 0.90 -3.89 -11.39
N SER A 209 1.91 -4.65 -10.96
CA SER A 209 2.38 -5.83 -11.67
C SER A 209 1.35 -6.97 -11.61
N GLY A 210 1.39 -7.88 -12.59
CA GLY A 210 0.51 -9.06 -12.56
C GLY A 210 0.69 -9.91 -11.30
N ARG A 211 1.92 -10.06 -10.81
CA ARG A 211 2.23 -10.76 -9.56
C ARG A 211 1.62 -10.09 -8.32
N ALA A 212 1.59 -8.76 -8.30
CA ALA A 212 0.95 -8.02 -7.22
C ALA A 212 -0.57 -8.22 -7.23
N VAL A 213 -1.21 -8.13 -8.40
CA VAL A 213 -2.66 -8.36 -8.55
C VAL A 213 -3.03 -9.81 -8.19
N GLU A 214 -2.23 -10.80 -8.63
CA GLU A 214 -2.40 -12.20 -8.23
C GLU A 214 -2.30 -12.40 -6.72
N ALA A 215 -1.29 -11.80 -6.07
CA ALA A 215 -1.11 -11.87 -4.62
C ALA A 215 -2.32 -11.30 -3.87
N LEU A 216 -2.85 -10.16 -4.34
CA LEU A 216 -4.04 -9.55 -3.76
C LEU A 216 -5.27 -10.43 -3.93
N ASN A 217 -5.49 -10.99 -5.14
CA ASN A 217 -6.66 -11.82 -5.39
C ASN A 217 -6.63 -13.14 -4.60
N ARG A 218 -5.49 -13.83 -4.56
CA ARG A 218 -5.29 -15.03 -3.72
C ARG A 218 -5.50 -14.73 -2.23
N GLY A 219 -4.96 -13.60 -1.77
CA GLY A 219 -5.11 -13.18 -0.38
C GLY A 219 -6.55 -12.86 -0.01
N CYS A 220 -7.30 -12.21 -0.91
CA CYS A 220 -8.75 -11.98 -0.74
C CYS A 220 -9.53 -13.29 -0.70
N ALA A 221 -9.19 -14.28 -1.54
CA ALA A 221 -9.80 -15.61 -1.48
C ALA A 221 -9.60 -16.27 -0.13
N SER A 222 -8.36 -16.21 0.40
CA SER A 222 -8.03 -16.81 1.70
C SER A 222 -8.66 -16.07 2.88
N ALA A 223 -8.79 -14.74 2.79
CA ALA A 223 -9.36 -13.89 3.84
C ALA A 223 -10.90 -13.82 3.78
N GLY A 224 -11.54 -14.31 2.72
CA GLY A 224 -12.97 -14.15 2.50
C GLY A 224 -13.38 -12.67 2.35
N CYS A 225 -12.63 -11.87 1.56
CA CYS A 225 -12.94 -10.47 1.31
C CYS A 225 -12.96 -10.15 -0.19
N LEU A 226 -13.58 -9.03 -0.56
CA LEU A 226 -13.70 -8.60 -1.94
C LEU A 226 -12.39 -7.99 -2.46
N HIS A 227 -12.11 -8.22 -3.74
CA HIS A 227 -11.04 -7.57 -4.49
C HIS A 227 -11.62 -6.71 -5.61
N ASN A 228 -11.41 -5.39 -5.55
CA ASN A 228 -11.81 -4.48 -6.61
C ASN A 228 -10.76 -4.48 -7.73
N THR A 229 -11.18 -4.73 -8.98
CA THR A 229 -10.29 -4.87 -10.14
C THR A 229 -9.56 -3.57 -10.51
N GLY A 230 -10.08 -2.43 -10.08
CA GLY A 230 -9.69 -1.15 -10.65
C GLY A 230 -10.13 -1.02 -12.11
N GLU A 231 -9.92 0.16 -12.68
CA GLU A 231 -10.38 0.55 -14.02
C GLU A 231 -9.59 -0.05 -15.20
N GLY A 232 -8.66 -0.97 -14.93
CA GLY A 232 -7.79 -1.58 -15.95
C GLY A 232 -8.40 -2.74 -16.72
N GLY A 233 -9.61 -3.16 -16.40
CA GLY A 233 -10.27 -4.35 -16.91
C GLY A 233 -9.93 -5.62 -16.12
N LEU A 234 -10.68 -6.69 -16.38
CA LEU A 234 -10.50 -8.01 -15.77
C LEU A 234 -9.35 -8.77 -16.47
N THR A 235 -8.43 -9.35 -15.70
CA THR A 235 -7.26 -10.06 -16.20
C THR A 235 -7.14 -11.47 -15.63
N PRO A 236 -6.30 -12.35 -16.19
CA PRO A 236 -5.99 -13.64 -15.59
C PRO A 236 -5.51 -13.53 -14.13
N ALA A 237 -4.80 -12.45 -13.77
CA ALA A 237 -4.31 -12.21 -12.41
C ALA A 237 -5.43 -11.96 -11.38
N HIS A 238 -6.66 -11.70 -11.80
CA HIS A 238 -7.84 -11.59 -10.93
C HIS A 238 -8.61 -12.91 -10.76
N ARG A 239 -8.11 -14.04 -11.29
CA ARG A 239 -8.84 -15.32 -11.35
C ARG A 239 -8.27 -16.40 -10.42
N PHE A 240 -7.83 -16.00 -9.23
CA PHE A 240 -7.25 -16.91 -8.23
C PHE A 240 -8.16 -17.17 -7.03
N GLY A 241 -9.47 -17.07 -7.22
CA GLY A 241 -10.48 -17.48 -6.25
C GLY A 241 -11.10 -16.34 -5.41
N GLY A 242 -10.52 -15.13 -5.44
CA GLY A 242 -11.12 -13.97 -4.76
C GLY A 242 -12.37 -13.46 -5.48
N GLU A 243 -13.42 -13.16 -4.71
CA GLU A 243 -14.63 -12.52 -5.22
C GLU A 243 -14.36 -11.06 -5.60
N LEU A 244 -15.01 -10.58 -6.67
CA LEU A 244 -14.63 -9.35 -7.34
C LEU A 244 -15.71 -8.26 -7.27
N VAL A 245 -15.24 -7.01 -7.14
CA VAL A 245 -15.96 -5.83 -7.58
C VAL A 245 -15.34 -5.40 -8.91
N LEU A 246 -16.10 -5.45 -10.00
CA LEU A 246 -15.65 -5.04 -11.33
C LEU A 246 -15.80 -3.52 -11.47
N GLN A 247 -14.68 -2.79 -11.61
CA GLN A 247 -14.73 -1.33 -11.74
C GLN A 247 -14.68 -0.87 -13.20
N ILE A 248 -15.61 0.02 -13.55
CA ILE A 248 -15.70 0.70 -14.84
C ILE A 248 -15.17 2.12 -14.68
N GLY A 249 -14.07 2.46 -15.35
CA GLY A 249 -13.56 3.83 -15.46
C GLY A 249 -13.97 4.50 -16.77
N THR A 250 -13.61 5.77 -16.91
CA THR A 250 -13.93 6.62 -18.08
C THR A 250 -13.35 6.13 -19.41
N GLY A 251 -12.35 5.23 -19.38
CA GLY A 251 -11.78 4.59 -20.56
C GLY A 251 -12.47 3.29 -20.96
N TYR A 252 -13.43 2.79 -20.17
CA TYR A 252 -14.18 1.54 -20.39
C TYR A 252 -13.31 0.32 -20.72
N PHE A 253 -12.09 0.25 -20.17
CA PHE A 253 -11.15 -0.83 -20.46
C PHE A 253 -11.74 -2.19 -20.09
N GLY A 254 -11.68 -3.13 -21.04
CA GLY A 254 -12.24 -4.47 -20.91
C GLY A 254 -13.73 -4.57 -21.30
N CYS A 255 -14.47 -3.48 -21.33
CA CYS A 255 -15.91 -3.44 -21.69
C CYS A 255 -16.25 -2.33 -22.71
N ARG A 256 -15.34 -2.04 -23.64
CA ARG A 256 -15.58 -1.06 -24.70
C ARG A 256 -15.63 -1.70 -26.09
N GLY A 257 -16.44 -1.13 -26.96
CA GLY A 257 -16.50 -1.49 -28.37
C GLY A 257 -15.27 -1.05 -29.17
N PRO A 258 -15.20 -1.40 -30.46
CA PRO A 258 -14.12 -0.98 -31.35
C PRO A 258 -14.00 0.55 -31.53
N ASP A 259 -15.10 1.27 -31.33
CA ASP A 259 -15.18 2.74 -31.37
C ASP A 259 -14.70 3.42 -30.09
N GLY A 260 -14.32 2.63 -29.08
CA GLY A 260 -13.85 3.12 -27.78
C GLY A 260 -14.98 3.49 -26.82
N ARG A 261 -16.25 3.35 -27.19
CA ARG A 261 -17.41 3.62 -26.34
C ARG A 261 -17.74 2.42 -25.46
N PHE A 262 -18.57 2.66 -24.45
CA PHE A 262 -19.10 1.62 -23.58
C PHE A 262 -19.96 0.62 -24.37
N ASP A 263 -19.76 -0.67 -24.06
CA ASP A 263 -20.48 -1.78 -24.66
C ASP A 263 -21.06 -2.64 -23.52
N LEU A 264 -22.40 -2.64 -23.41
CA LEU A 264 -23.13 -3.31 -22.33
C LEU A 264 -23.05 -4.83 -22.44
N ASP A 265 -23.14 -5.40 -23.64
CA ASP A 265 -23.09 -6.85 -23.85
C ASP A 265 -21.72 -7.38 -23.46
N ARG A 266 -20.67 -6.67 -23.84
CA ARG A 266 -19.31 -6.99 -23.46
C ARG A 266 -19.06 -6.90 -21.96
N LEU A 267 -19.67 -5.91 -21.28
CA LEU A 267 -19.62 -5.84 -19.82
C LEU A 267 -20.30 -7.06 -19.19
N ALA A 268 -21.48 -7.45 -19.67
CA ALA A 268 -22.22 -8.60 -19.15
C ALA A 268 -21.43 -9.90 -19.35
N GLU A 269 -20.79 -10.10 -20.51
CA GLU A 269 -19.90 -11.24 -20.77
C GLU A 269 -18.72 -11.27 -19.79
N VAL A 270 -18.04 -10.13 -19.59
CA VAL A 270 -16.90 -10.02 -18.67
C VAL A 270 -17.33 -10.30 -17.23
N ALA A 271 -18.46 -9.73 -16.79
CA ALA A 271 -18.99 -9.95 -15.45
C ALA A 271 -19.34 -11.42 -15.21
N ALA A 272 -19.95 -12.10 -16.19
CA ALA A 272 -20.29 -13.52 -16.10
C ALA A 272 -19.08 -14.45 -16.14
N SER A 273 -17.93 -14.00 -16.63
CA SER A 273 -16.71 -14.82 -16.83
C SER A 273 -15.89 -15.03 -15.55
N ALA A 274 -16.24 -14.41 -14.42
CA ALA A 274 -15.51 -14.44 -13.15
C ALA A 274 -16.46 -14.28 -11.95
N PRO A 275 -16.04 -14.53 -10.71
CA PRO A 275 -16.87 -14.36 -9.53
C PRO A 275 -17.09 -12.88 -9.18
N VAL A 276 -17.70 -12.12 -10.10
CA VAL A 276 -18.07 -10.72 -9.89
C VAL A 276 -19.34 -10.66 -9.05
N ARG A 277 -19.28 -9.90 -7.94
CA ARG A 277 -20.38 -9.72 -7.00
C ARG A 277 -21.07 -8.37 -7.12
N ALA A 278 -20.34 -7.36 -7.60
CA ALA A 278 -20.86 -6.01 -7.79
C ALA A 278 -20.09 -5.28 -8.91
N ILE A 279 -20.71 -4.25 -9.46
CA ILE A 279 -20.10 -3.38 -10.48
C ILE A 279 -19.99 -1.97 -9.89
N GLU A 280 -18.79 -1.37 -9.98
CA GLU A 280 -18.51 -0.03 -9.49
C GLU A 280 -18.19 0.93 -10.64
N ILE A 281 -18.98 1.98 -10.80
CA ILE A 281 -18.76 3.06 -11.77
C ILE A 281 -17.87 4.11 -11.10
N LYS A 282 -16.65 4.28 -11.59
CA LYS A 282 -15.70 5.26 -11.06
C LYS A 282 -15.93 6.62 -11.69
N LEU A 283 -16.55 7.54 -10.97
CA LEU A 283 -16.72 8.94 -11.38
C LEU A 283 -15.43 9.74 -11.20
N SER A 284 -14.78 9.57 -10.04
CA SER A 284 -13.50 10.21 -9.74
C SER A 284 -12.68 9.44 -8.71
N GLN A 285 -11.47 9.90 -8.41
CA GLN A 285 -10.54 9.34 -7.45
C GLN A 285 -10.02 10.44 -6.54
N GLY A 286 -9.93 10.20 -5.21
CA GLY A 286 -9.56 11.19 -4.21
C GLY A 286 -8.24 11.90 -4.48
N ALA A 287 -7.20 11.17 -4.84
CA ALA A 287 -5.87 11.73 -5.08
C ALA A 287 -5.72 12.54 -6.38
N LYS A 288 -6.71 12.51 -7.28
CA LYS A 288 -6.70 13.26 -8.54
C LYS A 288 -8.10 13.45 -9.12
N PRO A 289 -8.99 14.13 -8.41
CA PRO A 289 -10.35 14.35 -8.88
C PRO A 289 -10.36 15.22 -10.15
N GLY A 290 -11.30 14.91 -11.07
CA GLY A 290 -11.40 15.64 -12.35
C GLY A 290 -10.33 15.29 -13.39
N LEU A 291 -9.42 14.38 -13.07
CA LEU A 291 -8.44 13.84 -14.02
C LEU A 291 -8.73 12.37 -14.29
N GLY A 292 -8.66 11.97 -15.55
CA GLY A 292 -8.72 10.56 -15.95
C GLY A 292 -7.51 9.76 -15.46
N GLY A 293 -7.58 8.45 -15.64
CA GLY A 293 -6.45 7.56 -15.37
C GLY A 293 -5.26 7.87 -16.27
N VAL A 294 -4.04 7.87 -15.71
CA VAL A 294 -2.80 8.02 -16.47
C VAL A 294 -1.91 6.82 -16.23
N LEU A 295 -1.53 6.13 -17.30
CA LEU A 295 -0.54 5.07 -17.27
C LEU A 295 0.60 5.43 -18.21
N ALA A 296 1.79 5.63 -17.65
CA ALA A 296 2.97 6.04 -18.41
C ALA A 296 3.37 4.99 -19.46
N ALA A 297 3.87 5.44 -20.61
CA ALA A 297 4.30 4.63 -21.76
C ALA A 297 5.17 3.43 -21.36
N ALA A 298 6.10 3.62 -20.43
CA ALA A 298 6.97 2.56 -19.91
C ALA A 298 6.22 1.39 -19.22
N LYS A 299 4.96 1.56 -18.88
CA LYS A 299 4.09 0.52 -18.29
C LYS A 299 3.08 -0.07 -19.28
N VAL A 300 2.97 0.50 -20.49
CA VAL A 300 2.05 0.00 -21.52
C VAL A 300 2.75 -1.07 -22.34
N THR A 301 2.83 -2.27 -21.75
CA THR A 301 3.32 -3.48 -22.42
C THR A 301 2.35 -3.98 -23.49
N SER A 302 2.74 -4.96 -24.31
CA SER A 302 1.84 -5.57 -25.30
C SER A 302 0.57 -6.15 -24.66
N GLU A 303 0.69 -6.79 -23.51
CA GLU A 303 -0.45 -7.34 -22.75
C GLU A 303 -1.40 -6.23 -22.26
N VAL A 304 -0.85 -5.19 -21.65
CA VAL A 304 -1.64 -4.03 -21.19
C VAL A 304 -2.29 -3.30 -22.36
N ALA A 305 -1.56 -3.15 -23.47
CA ALA A 305 -2.07 -2.52 -24.68
C ALA A 305 -3.25 -3.30 -25.29
N GLN A 306 -3.13 -4.62 -25.37
CA GLN A 306 -4.20 -5.50 -25.85
C GLN A 306 -5.44 -5.42 -24.94
N LEU A 307 -5.25 -5.50 -23.62
CA LEU A 307 -6.32 -5.45 -22.64
C LEU A 307 -7.09 -4.13 -22.69
N ARG A 308 -6.35 -3.02 -22.84
CA ARG A 308 -6.93 -1.66 -22.88
C ARG A 308 -7.31 -1.21 -24.30
N GLY A 309 -6.95 -1.95 -25.34
CA GLY A 309 -7.16 -1.58 -26.73
C GLY A 309 -6.44 -0.27 -27.11
N VAL A 310 -5.19 -0.07 -26.65
CA VAL A 310 -4.38 1.14 -26.88
C VAL A 310 -3.03 0.76 -27.53
N PRO A 311 -2.33 1.71 -28.18
CA PRO A 311 -1.01 1.45 -28.76
C PRO A 311 0.04 1.11 -27.69
N VAL A 312 0.90 0.14 -27.98
CA VAL A 312 2.04 -0.24 -27.12
C VAL A 312 3.03 0.91 -26.96
N GLY A 313 3.58 1.10 -25.77
CA GLY A 313 4.67 2.05 -25.51
C GLY A 313 4.28 3.53 -25.64
N ARG A 314 3.00 3.85 -25.57
CA ARG A 314 2.49 5.23 -25.51
C ARG A 314 1.75 5.44 -24.19
N ASP A 315 1.77 6.69 -23.70
CA ASP A 315 0.96 7.05 -22.51
C ASP A 315 -0.51 6.75 -22.76
N CYS A 316 -1.12 6.03 -21.82
CA CYS A 316 -2.54 5.73 -21.85
C CYS A 316 -3.25 6.69 -20.88
N VAL A 317 -3.96 7.68 -21.44
CA VAL A 317 -4.72 8.69 -20.69
C VAL A 317 -6.20 8.45 -20.92
N SER A 318 -6.94 8.20 -19.84
CA SER A 318 -8.39 8.09 -19.90
C SER A 318 -9.05 9.49 -19.94
N PRO A 319 -10.23 9.64 -20.56
CA PRO A 319 -11.02 10.88 -20.47
C PRO A 319 -11.26 11.29 -19.01
N SER A 320 -11.47 12.59 -18.78
CA SER A 320 -11.81 13.11 -17.44
C SER A 320 -13.25 12.82 -17.02
N ALA A 321 -14.15 12.58 -17.98
CA ALA A 321 -15.57 12.27 -17.75
C ALA A 321 -16.00 11.06 -18.57
N HIS A 322 -17.07 10.41 -18.14
CA HIS A 322 -17.73 9.35 -18.90
C HIS A 322 -18.40 9.92 -20.16
N THR A 323 -18.47 9.12 -21.22
CA THR A 323 -19.19 9.45 -22.46
C THR A 323 -20.59 8.82 -22.52
N ALA A 324 -20.87 7.87 -21.63
CA ALA A 324 -22.16 7.17 -21.57
C ALA A 324 -23.25 7.95 -20.83
N PHE A 325 -22.87 8.93 -20.01
CA PHE A 325 -23.77 9.79 -19.25
C PHE A 325 -23.10 11.14 -18.97
N SER A 326 -23.88 12.19 -18.69
CA SER A 326 -23.38 13.56 -18.48
C SER A 326 -23.91 14.24 -17.20
N ASP A 327 -24.91 13.64 -16.54
CA ASP A 327 -25.58 14.17 -15.35
C ASP A 327 -26.09 13.02 -14.45
N ALA A 328 -26.73 13.36 -13.33
CA ALA A 328 -27.21 12.37 -12.37
C ALA A 328 -28.38 11.53 -12.93
N ASP A 329 -29.21 12.09 -13.79
CA ASP A 329 -30.37 11.40 -14.36
C ASP A 329 -29.91 10.32 -15.35
N SER A 330 -29.08 10.69 -16.32
CA SER A 330 -28.50 9.75 -17.29
C SER A 330 -27.54 8.73 -16.62
N LEU A 331 -26.89 9.09 -15.52
CA LEU A 331 -26.13 8.14 -14.70
C LEU A 331 -27.05 7.07 -14.11
N LEU A 332 -28.23 7.45 -13.59
CA LEU A 332 -29.17 6.48 -13.02
C LEU A 332 -29.72 5.53 -14.10
N ASP A 333 -29.99 6.02 -15.31
CA ASP A 333 -30.34 5.14 -16.44
C ASP A 333 -29.23 4.16 -16.79
N PHE A 334 -27.99 4.63 -16.75
CA PHE A 334 -26.81 3.79 -17.00
C PHE A 334 -26.66 2.72 -15.91
N VAL A 335 -26.86 3.06 -14.64
CA VAL A 335 -26.84 2.14 -13.48
C VAL A 335 -27.92 1.06 -13.66
N GLU A 336 -29.17 1.45 -13.95
CA GLU A 336 -30.27 0.50 -14.10
C GLU A 336 -30.10 -0.40 -15.35
N GLY A 337 -29.57 0.14 -16.45
CA GLY A 337 -29.22 -0.64 -17.63
C GLY A 337 -28.21 -1.75 -17.33
N ILE A 338 -27.14 -1.43 -16.58
CA ILE A 338 -26.14 -2.42 -16.15
C ILE A 338 -26.76 -3.44 -15.19
N ALA A 339 -27.54 -2.99 -14.21
CA ALA A 339 -28.17 -3.87 -13.23
C ALA A 339 -29.18 -4.82 -13.90
N ALA A 340 -29.95 -4.34 -14.88
CA ALA A 340 -30.89 -5.17 -15.64
C ALA A 340 -30.16 -6.25 -16.47
N ALA A 341 -29.06 -5.89 -17.14
CA ALA A 341 -28.28 -6.80 -17.98
C ALA A 341 -27.56 -7.87 -17.16
N THR A 342 -26.96 -7.49 -16.05
CA THR A 342 -26.10 -8.38 -15.25
C THR A 342 -26.80 -9.02 -14.05
N GLY A 343 -27.85 -8.39 -13.53
CA GLY A 343 -28.50 -8.76 -12.27
C GLY A 343 -27.71 -8.41 -11.02
N LEU A 344 -26.52 -7.82 -11.16
CA LEU A 344 -25.61 -7.49 -10.07
C LEU A 344 -25.95 -6.14 -9.43
N PRO A 345 -25.60 -5.92 -8.16
CA PRO A 345 -25.59 -4.60 -7.55
C PRO A 345 -24.64 -3.66 -8.28
N VAL A 346 -25.07 -2.41 -8.50
CA VAL A 346 -24.29 -1.38 -9.19
C VAL A 346 -24.15 -0.15 -8.30
N GLY A 347 -22.92 0.31 -8.09
CA GLY A 347 -22.63 1.48 -7.30
C GLY A 347 -21.69 2.46 -7.98
N VAL A 348 -21.42 3.56 -7.29
CA VAL A 348 -20.52 4.61 -7.77
C VAL A 348 -19.36 4.82 -6.80
N LYS A 349 -18.17 5.14 -7.33
CA LYS A 349 -17.03 5.63 -6.56
C LYS A 349 -16.72 7.06 -6.94
N SER A 350 -16.64 7.95 -5.96
CA SER A 350 -16.29 9.35 -6.17
C SER A 350 -15.47 9.94 -5.04
N ALA A 351 -14.60 10.88 -5.40
CA ALA A 351 -14.11 11.90 -4.49
C ALA A 351 -15.23 12.90 -4.19
N VAL A 352 -15.10 13.62 -3.09
CA VAL A 352 -16.10 14.63 -2.70
C VAL A 352 -15.48 16.03 -2.84
N GLY A 353 -16.16 16.87 -3.59
CA GLY A 353 -15.93 18.30 -3.70
C GLY A 353 -17.22 19.04 -3.41
N GLU A 354 -18.01 19.32 -4.44
CA GLU A 354 -19.33 19.91 -4.32
C GLU A 354 -20.39 18.89 -3.90
N LEU A 355 -21.47 19.36 -3.28
CA LEU A 355 -22.58 18.51 -2.85
C LEU A 355 -23.76 18.48 -3.82
N GLY A 356 -23.82 19.39 -4.80
CA GLY A 356 -24.93 19.51 -5.74
C GLY A 356 -25.25 18.21 -6.48
N PHE A 357 -24.20 17.49 -6.93
CA PHE A 357 -24.36 16.17 -7.53
C PHE A 357 -25.06 15.16 -6.60
N TRP A 358 -24.63 15.09 -5.33
CA TRP A 358 -25.20 14.16 -4.35
C TRP A 358 -26.64 14.48 -3.99
N GLN A 359 -26.97 15.77 -3.87
CA GLN A 359 -28.32 16.26 -3.61
C GLN A 359 -29.25 15.92 -4.79
N GLU A 360 -28.79 16.14 -6.00
CA GLU A 360 -29.57 15.81 -7.20
C GLU A 360 -29.73 14.29 -7.36
N LEU A 361 -28.67 13.51 -7.13
CA LEU A 361 -28.71 12.05 -7.16
C LEU A 361 -29.75 11.50 -6.18
N THR A 362 -29.72 11.92 -4.92
CA THR A 362 -30.68 11.46 -3.89
C THR A 362 -32.11 11.91 -4.19
N ARG A 363 -32.32 13.12 -4.71
CA ARG A 363 -33.61 13.59 -5.15
C ARG A 363 -34.19 12.68 -6.24
N LEU A 364 -33.42 12.39 -7.29
CA LEU A 364 -33.82 11.51 -8.38
C LEU A 364 -34.07 10.08 -7.91
N MET A 365 -33.22 9.55 -7.03
CA MET A 365 -33.39 8.21 -6.44
C MET A 365 -34.74 8.08 -5.72
N ARG A 366 -35.10 9.07 -4.92
CA ARG A 366 -36.38 9.11 -4.20
C ARG A 366 -37.57 9.28 -5.14
N ASP A 367 -37.45 10.19 -6.11
CA ASP A 367 -38.58 10.58 -6.98
C ASP A 367 -38.89 9.53 -8.07
N THR A 368 -37.87 8.75 -8.50
CA THR A 368 -37.99 7.80 -9.63
C THR A 368 -37.91 6.33 -9.22
N GLY A 369 -37.40 6.02 -8.03
CA GLY A 369 -37.12 4.65 -7.59
C GLY A 369 -35.86 4.02 -8.22
N ARG A 370 -35.27 4.64 -9.27
CA ARG A 370 -33.95 4.25 -9.78
C ARG A 370 -32.86 4.56 -8.73
N GLY A 371 -31.74 3.85 -8.74
CA GLY A 371 -30.68 4.22 -7.79
C GLY A 371 -29.45 3.33 -7.76
N VAL A 372 -28.43 3.84 -7.10
CA VAL A 372 -27.21 3.10 -6.80
C VAL A 372 -27.42 2.17 -5.61
N ASP A 373 -26.82 0.99 -5.64
CA ASP A 373 -26.88 0.01 -4.55
C ASP A 373 -25.81 0.26 -3.49
N PHE A 374 -24.69 0.89 -3.89
CA PHE A 374 -23.62 1.30 -2.98
C PHE A 374 -22.91 2.56 -3.46
N VAL A 375 -22.30 3.25 -2.52
CA VAL A 375 -21.50 4.45 -2.76
C VAL A 375 -20.14 4.29 -2.10
N THR A 376 -19.06 4.39 -2.88
CA THR A 376 -17.70 4.41 -2.39
C THR A 376 -17.19 5.86 -2.33
N ILE A 377 -16.94 6.37 -1.13
CA ILE A 377 -16.33 7.69 -0.91
C ILE A 377 -14.82 7.53 -0.88
N ASP A 378 -14.13 8.23 -1.77
CA ASP A 378 -12.66 8.22 -1.88
C ASP A 378 -12.07 9.54 -1.37
N GLY A 379 -11.43 9.52 -0.20
CA GLY A 379 -10.84 10.70 0.43
C GLY A 379 -9.66 11.28 -0.35
N GLY A 380 -9.46 12.60 -0.26
CA GLY A 380 -8.36 13.31 -0.88
C GLY A 380 -6.98 12.80 -0.46
N GLU A 381 -6.86 12.28 0.77
CA GLU A 381 -5.66 11.61 1.27
C GLU A 381 -5.42 10.21 0.70
N GLY A 382 -6.27 9.72 -0.20
CA GLY A 382 -6.11 8.43 -0.89
C GLY A 382 -4.83 8.33 -1.73
N GLY A 383 -4.54 7.13 -2.23
CA GLY A 383 -3.36 6.87 -3.05
C GLY A 383 -3.61 6.96 -4.55
N THR A 384 -2.54 7.15 -5.30
CA THR A 384 -2.56 7.02 -6.76
C THR A 384 -1.20 6.59 -7.30
N GLY A 385 -1.20 5.96 -8.49
CA GLY A 385 0.03 5.62 -9.19
C GLY A 385 0.72 6.81 -9.85
N ALA A 386 -0.03 7.83 -10.24
CA ALA A 386 0.48 9.06 -10.87
C ALA A 386 -0.57 10.18 -10.80
N ALA A 387 -0.19 11.32 -10.25
CA ALA A 387 -1.00 12.54 -10.23
C ALA A 387 -0.09 13.77 -10.15
N PRO A 388 -0.52 14.93 -10.66
CA PRO A 388 0.10 16.21 -10.33
C PRO A 388 -0.06 16.51 -8.83
N LEU A 389 0.98 17.03 -8.19
CA LEU A 389 1.01 17.31 -6.75
C LEU A 389 -0.15 18.22 -6.30
N ALA A 390 -0.43 19.28 -7.07
CA ALA A 390 -1.51 20.21 -6.77
C ALA A 390 -2.88 19.52 -6.64
N PHE A 391 -3.15 18.47 -7.44
CA PHE A 391 -4.39 17.70 -7.35
C PHE A 391 -4.41 16.79 -6.13
N SER A 392 -3.30 16.15 -5.81
CA SER A 392 -3.20 15.26 -4.64
C SER A 392 -3.33 16.03 -3.32
N ASP A 393 -2.87 17.29 -3.29
CA ASP A 393 -2.77 18.04 -2.04
C ASP A 393 -3.96 19.01 -1.82
N HIS A 394 -4.70 19.41 -2.90
CA HIS A 394 -5.59 20.58 -2.77
C HIS A 394 -6.99 20.41 -3.40
N VAL A 395 -7.36 19.28 -4.01
CA VAL A 395 -8.59 19.26 -4.83
C VAL A 395 -9.74 18.42 -4.26
N ALA A 396 -9.55 17.41 -3.47
CA ALA A 396 -10.66 16.65 -2.86
C ALA A 396 -10.73 16.92 -1.36
N LEU A 397 -11.91 16.79 -0.78
CA LEU A 397 -12.08 16.79 0.66
C LEU A 397 -11.43 15.54 1.27
N PRO A 398 -10.78 15.65 2.44
CA PRO A 398 -10.38 14.50 3.23
C PRO A 398 -11.58 13.58 3.51
N PHE A 399 -11.31 12.28 3.62
CA PHE A 399 -12.35 11.25 3.76
C PHE A 399 -13.39 11.57 4.83
N LYS A 400 -12.96 11.91 6.05
CA LYS A 400 -13.86 12.14 7.19
C LYS A 400 -14.88 13.24 6.90
N ILE A 401 -14.43 14.34 6.28
CA ILE A 401 -15.30 15.47 5.90
C ILE A 401 -16.16 15.10 4.70
N GLY A 402 -15.59 14.46 3.68
CA GLY A 402 -16.35 14.04 2.50
C GLY A 402 -17.43 13.04 2.84
N MET A 403 -17.10 12.00 3.62
CA MET A 403 -18.04 10.98 4.04
C MET A 403 -19.19 11.55 4.86
N SER A 404 -18.91 12.35 5.88
CA SER A 404 -19.96 12.92 6.74
C SER A 404 -20.96 13.78 5.95
N ARG A 405 -20.47 14.58 5.01
CA ARG A 405 -21.34 15.42 4.17
C ARG A 405 -22.22 14.62 3.23
N VAL A 406 -21.63 13.60 2.56
CA VAL A 406 -22.42 12.76 1.64
C VAL A 406 -23.40 11.89 2.43
N TYR A 407 -22.98 11.29 3.54
CA TYR A 407 -23.88 10.53 4.40
C TYR A 407 -25.06 11.39 4.85
N GLY A 408 -24.83 12.62 5.30
CA GLY A 408 -25.88 13.57 5.70
C GLY A 408 -26.88 13.85 4.56
N VAL A 409 -26.42 14.00 3.32
CA VAL A 409 -27.32 14.16 2.15
C VAL A 409 -28.25 12.95 1.97
N PHE A 410 -27.71 11.74 2.07
CA PHE A 410 -28.50 10.51 1.97
C PHE A 410 -29.43 10.31 3.17
N ALA A 411 -28.98 10.64 4.38
CA ALA A 411 -29.76 10.52 5.60
C ALA A 411 -30.97 11.48 5.60
N HIS A 412 -30.76 12.74 5.23
CA HIS A 412 -31.85 13.71 5.07
C HIS A 412 -32.85 13.30 3.98
N ALA A 413 -32.40 12.61 2.95
CA ALA A 413 -33.27 12.08 1.91
C ALA A 413 -34.01 10.79 2.33
N GLY A 414 -33.70 10.20 3.50
CA GLY A 414 -34.25 8.92 3.96
C GLY A 414 -33.72 7.71 3.19
N LEU A 415 -32.53 7.82 2.58
CA LEU A 415 -31.94 6.78 1.71
C LEU A 415 -30.67 6.14 2.31
N ALA A 416 -30.23 6.56 3.50
CA ALA A 416 -28.97 6.06 4.09
C ALA A 416 -29.04 4.56 4.42
N GLU A 417 -30.20 4.02 4.76
CA GLU A 417 -30.39 2.61 5.04
C GLU A 417 -30.43 1.74 3.77
N ASP A 418 -30.85 2.33 2.64
CA ASP A 418 -31.02 1.65 1.35
C ASP A 418 -29.71 1.45 0.58
N VAL A 419 -28.66 2.17 0.96
CA VAL A 419 -27.39 2.22 0.26
C VAL A 419 -26.26 1.68 1.16
N VAL A 420 -25.39 0.83 0.60
CA VAL A 420 -24.17 0.40 1.27
C VAL A 420 -23.09 1.46 1.07
N PHE A 421 -22.56 2.01 2.16
CA PHE A 421 -21.45 2.97 2.11
C PHE A 421 -20.11 2.27 2.26
N ALA A 422 -19.19 2.52 1.33
CA ALA A 422 -17.82 2.06 1.39
C ALA A 422 -16.86 3.24 1.54
N GLY A 423 -15.94 3.14 2.48
CA GLY A 423 -14.90 4.15 2.70
C GLY A 423 -13.59 3.75 2.04
N SER A 424 -12.90 4.71 1.41
CA SER A 424 -11.54 4.58 0.87
C SER A 424 -10.74 5.85 1.15
N GLY A 425 -9.48 5.71 1.55
CA GLY A 425 -8.62 6.85 1.89
C GLY A 425 -7.90 6.66 3.22
N LYS A 426 -6.84 5.85 3.23
CA LYS A 426 -5.99 5.61 4.40
C LYS A 426 -6.76 5.02 5.61
N LEU A 427 -7.66 4.09 5.34
CA LEU A 427 -8.55 3.48 6.35
C LEU A 427 -8.09 2.10 6.83
N GLY A 428 -6.94 1.61 6.42
CA GLY A 428 -6.43 0.28 6.76
C GLY A 428 -5.70 0.19 8.11
N LEU A 429 -6.05 1.06 9.05
CA LEU A 429 -5.62 1.04 10.46
C LEU A 429 -6.85 0.96 11.35
N PRO A 430 -6.81 0.27 12.51
CA PRO A 430 -8.01 -0.01 13.31
C PRO A 430 -8.78 1.23 13.75
N ASP A 431 -8.07 2.27 14.18
CA ASP A 431 -8.63 3.56 14.60
C ASP A 431 -9.37 4.28 13.47
N ASN A 432 -8.73 4.41 12.31
CA ASN A 432 -9.33 5.06 11.15
C ASN A 432 -10.49 4.24 10.56
N ALA A 433 -10.39 2.91 10.59
CA ALA A 433 -11.46 2.04 10.13
C ALA A 433 -12.69 2.11 11.04
N LEU A 434 -12.51 2.09 12.38
CA LEU A 434 -13.61 2.26 13.32
C LEU A 434 -14.28 3.62 13.14
N PHE A 435 -13.48 4.68 12.98
CA PHE A 435 -14.01 6.02 12.74
C PHE A 435 -14.87 6.07 11.47
N ALA A 436 -14.40 5.48 10.38
CA ALA A 436 -15.16 5.43 9.13
C ALA A 436 -16.48 4.68 9.30
N MET A 437 -16.48 3.57 10.05
CA MET A 437 -17.71 2.82 10.34
C MET A 437 -18.66 3.63 11.21
N ALA A 438 -18.18 4.34 12.21
CA ALA A 438 -19.02 5.23 13.03
C ALA A 438 -19.62 6.41 12.23
N LEU A 439 -18.97 6.83 11.14
CA LEU A 439 -19.54 7.78 10.18
C LEU A 439 -20.55 7.12 9.21
N GLY A 440 -20.90 5.86 9.41
CA GLY A 440 -21.90 5.14 8.61
C GLY A 440 -21.35 4.36 7.42
N CYS A 441 -20.03 4.12 7.34
CA CYS A 441 -19.52 3.15 6.40
C CYS A 441 -19.88 1.73 6.81
N ASP A 442 -20.36 0.96 5.86
CA ASP A 442 -20.62 -0.48 5.98
C ASP A 442 -19.38 -1.32 5.59
N LEU A 443 -18.52 -0.74 4.74
CA LEU A 443 -17.33 -1.38 4.18
C LEU A 443 -16.12 -0.44 4.22
N ILE A 444 -14.95 -1.02 4.47
CA ILE A 444 -13.65 -0.35 4.43
C ILE A 444 -12.83 -0.93 3.28
N ASN A 445 -12.42 -0.08 2.36
CA ASN A 445 -11.60 -0.42 1.21
C ASN A 445 -10.14 -0.02 1.44
N VAL A 446 -9.22 -0.98 1.57
CA VAL A 446 -7.79 -0.76 1.79
C VAL A 446 -7.01 -0.79 0.49
N GLU A 447 -6.13 0.18 0.27
CA GLU A 447 -5.33 0.32 -0.96
C GLU A 447 -3.82 0.27 -0.65
N ARG A 448 -3.26 1.37 -0.15
CA ARG A 448 -1.82 1.49 0.12
C ARG A 448 -1.35 0.57 1.23
N GLU A 449 -2.17 0.35 2.23
CA GLU A 449 -1.91 -0.62 3.29
C GLU A 449 -1.82 -2.03 2.69
N ALA A 450 -2.73 -2.42 1.80
CA ALA A 450 -2.63 -3.69 1.08
C ALA A 450 -1.36 -3.78 0.23
N MET A 451 -0.93 -2.66 -0.40
CA MET A 451 0.37 -2.63 -1.09
C MET A 451 1.55 -2.81 -0.13
N LEU A 452 1.54 -2.16 1.05
CA LEU A 452 2.57 -2.36 2.08
C LEU A 452 2.64 -3.83 2.51
N VAL A 453 1.50 -4.45 2.73
CA VAL A 453 1.36 -5.87 3.10
C VAL A 453 2.03 -6.80 2.10
N ILE A 454 1.83 -6.58 0.80
CA ILE A 454 2.44 -7.41 -0.25
C ILE A 454 3.89 -7.03 -0.57
N GLY A 455 4.47 -6.04 0.13
CA GLY A 455 5.89 -5.73 0.07
C GLY A 455 6.25 -4.35 -0.45
N CYS A 456 5.31 -3.41 -0.60
CA CYS A 456 5.65 -2.02 -0.86
C CYS A 456 6.46 -1.45 0.32
N ILE A 457 7.46 -0.64 0.00
CA ILE A 457 8.35 0.01 0.97
C ILE A 457 8.17 1.52 1.00
N GLN A 458 7.04 2.04 0.48
CA GLN A 458 6.77 3.48 0.40
C GLN A 458 7.84 4.28 -0.39
N ALA A 459 8.47 3.66 -1.40
CA ALA A 459 9.51 4.30 -2.21
C ALA A 459 9.00 5.46 -3.10
N GLN A 460 7.69 5.65 -3.22
CA GLN A 460 7.02 6.72 -3.97
C GLN A 460 7.44 6.82 -5.46
N ARG A 461 7.93 5.71 -6.05
CA ARG A 461 8.36 5.61 -7.46
C ARG A 461 7.33 4.94 -8.36
N CYS A 462 6.06 4.91 -7.95
CA CYS A 462 4.98 4.21 -8.67
C CYS A 462 4.77 4.74 -10.09
N HIS A 463 4.93 6.03 -10.31
CA HIS A 463 4.76 6.69 -11.62
C HIS A 463 5.89 6.36 -12.61
N THR A 464 7.08 5.95 -12.14
CA THR A 464 8.26 5.74 -13.00
C THR A 464 8.34 4.37 -13.67
N GLY A 465 7.52 3.39 -13.23
CA GLY A 465 7.68 1.98 -13.62
C GLY A 465 8.88 1.28 -12.98
N ARG A 466 9.67 1.96 -12.13
CA ARG A 466 10.89 1.45 -11.47
C ARG A 466 10.67 1.17 -9.98
N CYS A 467 9.52 0.59 -9.63
CA CYS A 467 9.23 0.20 -8.25
C CYS A 467 10.22 -0.90 -7.80
N PRO A 468 11.07 -0.65 -6.79
CA PRO A 468 12.11 -1.60 -6.37
C PRO A 468 11.53 -2.86 -5.74
N ALA A 469 10.32 -2.79 -5.18
CA ALA A 469 9.63 -3.90 -4.53
C ALA A 469 8.83 -4.80 -5.51
N GLY A 470 8.81 -4.49 -6.81
CA GLY A 470 8.09 -5.28 -7.80
C GLY A 470 6.56 -5.09 -7.79
N VAL A 471 6.02 -4.21 -6.94
CA VAL A 471 4.57 -4.00 -6.78
C VAL A 471 4.00 -3.16 -7.92
N ALA A 472 4.52 -1.94 -8.14
CA ALA A 472 3.98 -0.98 -9.11
C ALA A 472 4.90 -0.83 -10.34
N THR A 473 5.19 -1.95 -11.01
CA THR A 473 6.07 -2.00 -12.19
C THR A 473 5.56 -3.03 -13.19
N GLN A 474 5.92 -2.87 -14.46
CA GLN A 474 5.74 -3.86 -15.52
C GLN A 474 7.06 -4.49 -15.95
N SER A 475 8.18 -4.17 -15.29
CA SER A 475 9.48 -4.82 -15.52
C SER A 475 9.45 -6.27 -15.01
N PRO A 476 9.68 -7.30 -15.86
CA PRO A 476 9.74 -8.69 -15.40
C PRO A 476 10.85 -8.92 -14.37
N TRP A 477 11.95 -8.19 -14.51
CA TRP A 477 13.09 -8.27 -13.58
C TRP A 477 12.72 -7.81 -12.18
N LEU A 478 12.05 -6.66 -12.03
CA LEU A 478 11.64 -6.13 -10.73
C LEU A 478 10.48 -6.94 -10.15
N ALA A 479 9.48 -7.29 -10.98
CA ALA A 479 8.31 -8.04 -10.54
C ALA A 479 8.65 -9.46 -10.05
N ARG A 480 9.73 -10.10 -10.55
CA ARG A 480 10.13 -11.46 -10.15
C ARG A 480 10.42 -11.60 -8.64
N GLY A 481 10.80 -10.49 -7.98
CA GLY A 481 11.07 -10.47 -6.54
C GLY A 481 9.82 -10.60 -5.66
N LEU A 482 8.64 -10.44 -6.25
CA LEU A 482 7.37 -10.59 -5.54
C LEU A 482 6.84 -12.03 -5.76
N ASP A 483 6.77 -12.83 -4.69
CA ASP A 483 6.16 -14.15 -4.71
C ASP A 483 4.66 -14.03 -4.37
N PRO A 484 3.73 -14.30 -5.30
CA PRO A 484 2.31 -14.13 -5.08
C PRO A 484 1.74 -15.00 -3.96
N ALA A 485 2.21 -16.24 -3.81
CA ALA A 485 1.72 -17.16 -2.78
C ALA A 485 2.05 -16.65 -1.37
N SER A 486 3.33 -16.37 -1.10
CA SER A 486 3.77 -15.81 0.19
C SER A 486 3.13 -14.45 0.51
N LYS A 487 2.89 -13.61 -0.52
CA LYS A 487 2.24 -12.30 -0.30
C LYS A 487 0.73 -12.41 -0.09
N ALA A 488 0.09 -13.42 -0.66
CA ALA A 488 -1.31 -13.74 -0.39
C ALA A 488 -1.54 -14.11 1.09
N GLU A 489 -0.68 -14.94 1.66
CA GLU A 489 -0.73 -15.29 3.09
C GLU A 489 -0.61 -14.04 3.98
N ARG A 490 0.27 -13.12 3.61
CA ARG A 490 0.41 -11.84 4.33
C ARG A 490 -0.85 -10.99 4.27
N LEU A 491 -1.50 -10.94 3.10
CA LEU A 491 -2.75 -10.19 2.97
C LEU A 491 -3.85 -10.81 3.82
N ALA A 492 -3.99 -12.13 3.80
CA ALA A 492 -4.96 -12.83 4.62
C ALA A 492 -4.74 -12.58 6.12
N SER A 493 -3.49 -12.67 6.58
CA SER A 493 -3.12 -12.38 7.97
C SER A 493 -3.44 -10.92 8.37
N TYR A 494 -3.11 -9.96 7.51
CA TYR A 494 -3.40 -8.55 7.75
C TYR A 494 -4.91 -8.28 7.85
N VAL A 495 -5.71 -8.80 6.91
CA VAL A 495 -7.17 -8.61 6.92
C VAL A 495 -7.79 -9.25 8.17
N ALA A 496 -7.35 -10.46 8.54
CA ALA A 496 -7.81 -11.12 9.76
C ALA A 496 -7.47 -10.29 11.01
N ASN A 497 -6.24 -9.79 11.11
CA ASN A 497 -5.82 -8.98 12.26
C ASN A 497 -6.55 -7.64 12.33
N LEU A 498 -6.75 -6.95 11.19
CA LEU A 498 -7.50 -5.69 11.17
C LEU A 498 -8.96 -5.90 11.61
N ARG A 499 -9.61 -6.97 11.14
CA ARG A 499 -10.97 -7.33 11.59
C ARG A 499 -11.00 -7.64 13.09
N HIS A 500 -10.01 -8.38 13.57
CA HIS A 500 -9.92 -8.74 14.99
C HIS A 500 -9.74 -7.50 15.89
N GLU A 501 -8.84 -6.59 15.52
CA GLU A 501 -8.63 -5.36 16.29
C GLU A 501 -9.84 -4.39 16.20
N LEU A 502 -10.52 -4.33 15.05
CA LEU A 502 -11.81 -3.61 14.93
C LEU A 502 -12.87 -4.17 15.87
N LEU A 503 -12.95 -5.49 15.96
CA LEU A 503 -13.89 -6.16 16.87
C LEU A 503 -13.51 -5.90 18.33
N GLN A 504 -12.22 -5.91 18.68
CA GLN A 504 -11.76 -5.56 20.02
C GLN A 504 -12.14 -4.12 20.40
N LEU A 505 -11.98 -3.15 19.48
CA LEU A 505 -12.39 -1.76 19.71
C LEU A 505 -13.90 -1.65 19.90
N ALA A 506 -14.70 -2.34 19.07
CA ALA A 506 -16.15 -2.36 19.24
C ALA A 506 -16.55 -2.96 20.59
N HIS A 507 -15.94 -4.07 21.02
CA HIS A 507 -16.17 -4.67 22.33
C HIS A 507 -15.78 -3.74 23.49
N ALA A 508 -14.70 -2.95 23.34
CA ALA A 508 -14.33 -1.92 24.31
C ALA A 508 -15.41 -0.83 24.44
N CYS A 509 -16.11 -0.51 23.34
CA CYS A 509 -17.27 0.39 23.33
C CYS A 509 -18.56 -0.26 23.87
N GLY A 510 -18.57 -1.56 24.16
CA GLY A 510 -19.74 -2.32 24.58
C GLY A 510 -20.62 -2.84 23.44
N GLU A 511 -20.13 -2.77 22.18
CA GLU A 511 -20.88 -3.20 20.99
C GLU A 511 -20.29 -4.48 20.38
N PRO A 512 -21.13 -5.45 19.95
CA PRO A 512 -20.66 -6.72 19.39
C PRO A 512 -20.13 -6.61 17.95
N HIS A 513 -20.26 -5.46 17.31
CA HIS A 513 -19.82 -5.24 15.95
C HIS A 513 -19.49 -3.76 15.71
N PRO A 514 -18.43 -3.39 14.96
CA PRO A 514 -18.02 -2.00 14.77
C PRO A 514 -19.08 -1.14 14.04
N ALA A 515 -19.95 -1.71 13.20
CA ALA A 515 -21.07 -0.98 12.58
C ALA A 515 -22.14 -0.51 13.59
N LEU A 516 -22.07 -0.92 14.85
CA LEU A 516 -22.95 -0.48 15.93
C LEU A 516 -22.32 0.61 16.81
N VAL A 517 -21.07 0.95 16.59
CA VAL A 517 -20.38 2.07 17.24
C VAL A 517 -20.77 3.36 16.52
N THR A 518 -21.29 4.33 17.28
CA THR A 518 -21.72 5.63 16.74
C THR A 518 -20.68 6.72 16.93
N THR A 519 -20.86 7.84 16.26
CA THR A 519 -20.04 9.07 16.45
C THR A 519 -20.11 9.62 17.87
N GLU A 520 -21.11 9.24 18.68
CA GLU A 520 -21.22 9.59 20.09
C GLU A 520 -20.15 8.95 20.98
N ARG A 521 -19.53 7.85 20.49
CA ARG A 521 -18.42 7.14 21.15
C ARG A 521 -17.04 7.64 20.73
N LEU A 522 -16.98 8.72 19.96
CA LEU A 522 -15.74 9.25 19.42
C LEU A 522 -15.57 10.71 19.82
N GLU A 523 -14.41 11.03 20.39
CA GLU A 523 -14.00 12.39 20.71
C GLU A 523 -12.81 12.82 19.86
N ILE A 524 -12.75 14.10 19.54
CA ILE A 524 -11.69 14.73 18.77
C ILE A 524 -11.06 15.80 19.64
N LEU A 525 -9.77 15.63 19.96
CA LEU A 525 -9.03 16.58 20.78
C LEU A 525 -8.67 17.82 19.96
N ASP A 526 -8.73 19.01 20.61
CA ASP A 526 -8.41 20.28 19.96
C ASP A 526 -6.94 20.73 20.13
N GLY A 527 -6.16 20.00 20.94
CA GLY A 527 -4.77 20.33 21.26
C GLY A 527 -4.63 21.43 22.33
N HIS A 528 -5.72 21.84 22.96
CA HIS A 528 -5.78 22.86 24.04
C HIS A 528 -6.51 22.34 25.27
N TYR A 529 -6.39 21.02 25.54
CA TYR A 529 -7.10 20.32 26.63
C TYR A 529 -8.62 20.27 26.49
N GLY A 530 -9.16 20.63 25.31
CA GLY A 530 -10.56 20.49 24.94
C GLY A 530 -10.77 19.26 24.03
N ALA A 531 -12.00 18.76 24.04
CA ALA A 531 -12.48 17.73 23.14
C ALA A 531 -13.90 18.07 22.68
N ALA A 532 -14.24 17.68 21.46
CA ALA A 532 -15.59 17.73 20.94
C ALA A 532 -16.02 16.35 20.43
N ARG A 533 -17.29 16.00 20.64
CA ARG A 533 -17.82 14.75 20.09
C ARG A 533 -17.81 14.78 18.57
N ALA A 534 -17.49 13.64 17.96
CA ALA A 534 -17.52 13.54 16.52
C ALA A 534 -18.93 13.84 15.95
N THR A 535 -19.99 13.55 16.68
CA THR A 535 -21.38 13.93 16.37
C THR A 535 -21.51 15.43 16.13
N GLU A 536 -20.95 16.26 17.02
CA GLU A 536 -20.99 17.73 16.92
C GLU A 536 -20.09 18.25 15.79
N VAL A 537 -18.86 17.72 15.71
CA VAL A 537 -17.87 18.16 14.72
C VAL A 537 -18.34 17.91 13.28
N PHE A 538 -19.03 16.78 13.05
CA PHE A 538 -19.51 16.38 11.72
C PHE A 538 -21.00 16.64 11.49
N GLY A 539 -21.74 17.20 12.49
CA GLY A 539 -23.15 17.55 12.34
C GLY A 539 -24.06 16.34 12.18
N TYR A 540 -23.80 15.26 12.95
CA TYR A 540 -24.64 14.06 12.91
C TYR A 540 -25.86 14.23 13.79
N GLU A 541 -27.01 13.81 13.30
CA GLU A 541 -28.24 13.70 14.08
C GLU A 541 -28.28 12.37 14.86
N PRO A 542 -29.04 12.29 15.97
CA PRO A 542 -29.17 11.04 16.73
C PRO A 542 -29.61 9.86 15.87
N GLY A 543 -28.86 8.75 15.97
CA GLY A 543 -29.10 7.54 15.19
C GLY A 543 -28.44 7.49 13.81
N TRP A 544 -27.88 8.59 13.33
CA TRP A 544 -27.10 8.56 12.09
C TRP A 544 -25.84 7.72 12.24
N GLY A 545 -25.45 7.05 11.18
CA GLY A 545 -24.33 6.13 11.13
C GLY A 545 -24.70 4.69 11.44
N LEU A 546 -25.85 4.44 12.08
CA LEU A 546 -26.34 3.09 12.34
C LEU A 546 -27.04 2.47 11.12
N PRO A 547 -26.91 1.15 10.94
CA PRO A 547 -27.80 0.39 10.04
C PRO A 547 -29.25 0.43 10.54
N SER A 548 -30.19 -0.03 9.69
CA SER A 548 -31.59 -0.17 10.08
C SER A 548 -31.75 -1.02 11.35
N ALA A 549 -32.86 -0.84 12.07
CA ALA A 549 -33.16 -1.63 13.28
C ALA A 549 -33.17 -3.14 12.97
N ALA A 550 -33.65 -3.53 11.77
CA ALA A 550 -33.67 -4.92 11.33
C ALA A 550 -32.25 -5.46 11.09
N ASP A 551 -31.40 -4.70 10.41
CA ASP A 551 -29.99 -5.06 10.18
C ASP A 551 -29.20 -5.12 11.48
N CYS A 552 -29.42 -4.17 12.40
CA CYS A 552 -28.84 -4.20 13.73
C CYS A 552 -29.21 -5.47 14.51
N ALA A 553 -30.48 -5.87 14.50
CA ALA A 553 -30.95 -7.08 15.15
C ALA A 553 -30.32 -8.35 14.52
N GLN A 554 -30.30 -8.41 13.19
CA GLN A 554 -29.67 -9.51 12.46
C GLN A 554 -28.17 -9.59 12.73
N LEU A 555 -27.48 -8.46 12.76
CA LEU A 555 -26.06 -8.39 13.05
C LEU A 555 -25.72 -8.88 14.47
N ARG A 556 -26.50 -8.45 15.49
CA ARG A 556 -26.37 -8.95 16.87
C ARG A 556 -26.59 -10.47 16.94
N GLN A 557 -27.53 -11.01 16.17
CA GLN A 557 -27.76 -12.45 16.09
C GLN A 557 -26.58 -13.21 15.44
N LEU A 558 -26.02 -12.66 14.35
CA LEU A 558 -24.86 -13.25 13.66
C LEU A 558 -23.65 -13.30 14.61
N MET A 559 -23.35 -12.18 15.29
CA MET A 559 -22.23 -12.10 16.23
C MET A 559 -22.44 -12.96 17.47
N GLY A 560 -23.67 -13.06 17.99
CA GLY A 560 -24.00 -13.92 19.12
C GLY A 560 -23.82 -15.42 18.83
N ARG A 561 -24.04 -15.88 17.61
CA ARG A 561 -23.76 -17.26 17.20
C ARG A 561 -22.27 -17.59 17.16
N GLN A 562 -21.43 -16.63 16.76
CA GLN A 562 -19.98 -16.81 16.73
C GLN A 562 -19.40 -16.93 18.14
N SER A 563 -19.93 -16.17 19.12
CA SER A 563 -19.47 -16.23 20.51
C SER A 563 -19.85 -17.53 21.23
N VAL A 564 -20.85 -18.27 20.75
CA VAL A 564 -21.27 -19.57 21.33
C VAL A 564 -20.53 -20.72 20.66
N ALA A 565 -20.01 -20.55 19.45
CA ALA A 565 -19.30 -21.60 18.70
C ALA A 565 -17.78 -21.60 18.95
N ALA A 566 -17.23 -20.54 19.56
CA ALA A 566 -15.82 -20.41 19.96
C ALA A 566 -15.64 -20.78 21.45
#